data_a00f7dfd4ba1d306a8d6e5125853e171
#
_entry.id   a00f7dfd4ba1d306a8d6e5125853e171
#
_cell.length_a   1.000
_cell.length_b   1.000
_cell.length_c   1.000
_cell.angle_alpha   90.00
_cell.angle_beta   90.00
_cell.angle_gamma   90.00
#
_symmetry.space_group_name_H-M   'P 1'
#
loop_
_entity.id
_entity.type
_entity.pdbx_description
1 polymer ?
#
loop_
_entity_poly.entity_id
_entity_poly.type
_entity_poly.pdbx_seq_one_letter_code
_entity_poly.pdbx_strand_id
1 'polypeptide(L)'
;MKKLIALLLIAGAGLAFKTAGTGYKVGDKATDFKLKNVDGKTVSLADYKAAKGYIVVFTCNHCPYAKAYEARIMALDKMYAPKGYPVIAISPNDPIGEPQDSYANMQKRAEEKHYTFPYLIDETQDITKAYGANATPHAYVLQKTATGNVVQYIGAIDDDTEGTNANRNNYVQKAVNALLSGGKPEITTTKAIGCSIKWKKSA
;
A
#
# COMPACT_ATOMS: atom_id res chain seq x y z
N MET A 1 -33.25 -18.99 53.27
CA MET A 1 -31.89 -18.85 52.76
C MET A 1 -31.93 -18.97 51.23
N LYS A 2 -32.02 -17.82 50.52
CA LYS A 2 -32.13 -17.76 49.04
C LYS A 2 -30.72 -17.50 48.46
N LYS A 3 -30.16 -18.48 47.73
CA LYS A 3 -28.87 -18.33 47.02
C LYS A 3 -29.11 -17.62 45.71
N LEU A 4 -28.60 -16.40 45.56
CA LEU A 4 -28.50 -15.70 44.27
C LEU A 4 -27.32 -16.29 43.47
N ILE A 5 -27.61 -16.87 42.32
CA ILE A 5 -26.61 -17.28 41.34
C ILE A 5 -26.46 -16.11 40.39
N ALA A 6 -25.30 -15.44 40.43
CA ALA A 6 -24.95 -14.39 39.47
C ALA A 6 -24.41 -15.05 38.17
N LEU A 7 -25.14 -14.90 37.08
CA LEU A 7 -24.74 -15.36 35.75
C LEU A 7 -23.79 -14.32 35.14
N LEU A 8 -22.50 -14.63 35.05
CA LEU A 8 -21.52 -13.81 34.36
C LEU A 8 -21.67 -14.03 32.81
N LEU A 9 -22.24 -13.09 32.15
CA LEU A 9 -22.23 -13.03 30.66
C LEU A 9 -20.84 -12.58 30.18
N ILE A 10 -20.03 -13.52 29.74
CA ILE A 10 -18.78 -13.24 29.04
C ILE A 10 -19.14 -12.84 27.61
N ALA A 11 -19.11 -11.54 27.31
CA ALA A 11 -19.23 -11.04 25.97
C ALA A 11 -17.91 -11.34 25.20
N GLY A 12 -17.91 -12.42 24.46
CA GLY A 12 -16.83 -12.77 23.55
C GLY A 12 -16.79 -11.77 22.41
N ALA A 13 -15.81 -10.88 22.39
CA ALA A 13 -15.49 -10.06 21.22
C ALA A 13 -14.92 -10.98 20.15
N GLY A 14 -15.78 -11.44 19.24
CA GLY A 14 -15.38 -12.18 18.05
C GLY A 14 -14.52 -11.27 17.14
N LEU A 15 -13.21 -11.52 17.06
CA LEU A 15 -12.40 -11.02 15.97
C LEU A 15 -12.94 -11.67 14.68
N ALA A 16 -13.69 -10.91 13.91
CA ALA A 16 -14.06 -11.31 12.57
C ALA A 16 -12.79 -11.32 11.70
N PHE A 17 -12.18 -12.48 11.54
CA PHE A 17 -11.22 -12.72 10.47
C PHE A 17 -11.97 -12.63 9.15
N LYS A 18 -11.74 -11.52 8.42
CA LYS A 18 -12.23 -11.41 7.05
C LYS A 18 -11.53 -12.48 6.22
N THR A 19 -12.30 -13.40 5.65
CA THR A 19 -11.81 -14.42 4.71
C THR A 19 -11.08 -13.74 3.56
N ALA A 20 -9.84 -14.14 3.31
CA ALA A 20 -9.04 -13.68 2.19
C ALA A 20 -9.75 -14.07 0.87
N GLY A 21 -10.17 -13.07 0.07
CA GLY A 21 -10.80 -13.41 -1.20
C GLY A 21 -11.02 -12.27 -2.20
N THR A 22 -11.22 -11.03 -1.78
CA THR A 22 -11.60 -9.98 -2.71
C THR A 22 -10.79 -8.68 -2.63
N GLY A 23 -9.74 -8.61 -1.78
CA GLY A 23 -8.99 -7.38 -1.53
C GLY A 23 -9.80 -6.32 -0.77
N TYR A 24 -9.16 -5.20 -0.47
CA TYR A 24 -9.84 -4.07 0.18
C TYR A 24 -10.68 -3.28 -0.80
N LYS A 25 -11.77 -2.72 -0.25
CA LYS A 25 -12.59 -1.70 -0.90
C LYS A 25 -12.38 -0.36 -0.18
N VAL A 26 -12.73 0.73 -0.84
CA VAL A 26 -12.75 2.05 -0.20
C VAL A 26 -13.69 2.01 1.00
N GLY A 27 -13.23 2.55 2.13
CA GLY A 27 -13.89 2.48 3.43
C GLY A 27 -13.49 1.30 4.31
N ASP A 28 -12.85 0.26 3.76
CA ASP A 28 -12.34 -0.85 4.56
C ASP A 28 -11.15 -0.41 5.42
N LYS A 29 -10.95 -1.10 6.55
CA LYS A 29 -9.76 -0.95 7.38
C LYS A 29 -8.64 -1.84 6.81
N ALA A 30 -7.58 -1.19 6.34
CA ALA A 30 -6.39 -1.90 5.89
C ALA A 30 -5.60 -2.42 7.09
N THR A 31 -5.17 -3.68 6.99
CA THR A 31 -4.29 -4.31 7.96
C THR A 31 -2.91 -3.67 7.93
N ASP A 32 -2.32 -3.44 9.09
CA ASP A 32 -0.90 -3.15 9.20
C ASP A 32 -0.08 -4.40 8.82
N PHE A 33 1.17 -4.18 8.47
CA PHE A 33 2.09 -5.23 8.08
C PHE A 33 3.45 -5.05 8.76
N LYS A 34 4.26 -6.10 8.71
CA LYS A 34 5.67 -6.07 9.10
C LYS A 34 6.46 -6.72 7.98
N LEU A 35 7.02 -5.90 7.10
CA LEU A 35 7.74 -6.36 5.92
C LEU A 35 9.20 -5.92 5.98
N LYS A 36 10.08 -6.73 5.36
CA LYS A 36 11.51 -6.46 5.28
C LYS A 36 11.77 -5.35 4.26
N ASN A 37 12.46 -4.31 4.70
CA ASN A 37 12.91 -3.21 3.86
C ASN A 37 14.27 -3.52 3.22
N VAL A 38 14.60 -2.84 2.14
CA VAL A 38 15.90 -2.95 1.43
C VAL A 38 17.12 -2.66 2.30
N ASP A 39 16.99 -1.93 3.41
CA ASP A 39 18.05 -1.71 4.41
C ASP A 39 18.19 -2.85 5.43
N GLY A 40 17.43 -3.93 5.27
CA GLY A 40 17.40 -5.09 6.15
C GLY A 40 16.51 -4.96 7.38
N LYS A 41 15.97 -3.78 7.67
CA LYS A 41 15.07 -3.57 8.82
C LYS A 41 13.65 -4.01 8.48
N THR A 42 12.88 -4.31 9.51
CA THR A 42 11.43 -4.53 9.37
C THR A 42 10.71 -3.20 9.51
N VAL A 43 9.76 -2.94 8.61
CA VAL A 43 8.94 -1.70 8.60
C VAL A 43 7.47 -2.06 8.68
N SER A 44 6.74 -1.26 9.47
CA SER A 44 5.30 -1.32 9.71
C SER A 44 4.70 0.08 9.54
N LEU A 45 3.43 0.17 9.18
CA LEU A 45 2.71 1.46 9.18
C LEU A 45 2.71 2.09 10.58
N ALA A 46 2.66 1.27 11.64
CA ALA A 46 2.67 1.72 13.02
C ALA A 46 3.97 2.44 13.44
N ASP A 47 5.08 2.27 12.70
CA ASP A 47 6.35 2.94 12.99
C ASP A 47 6.27 4.46 12.72
N TYR A 48 5.38 4.88 11.84
CA TYR A 48 5.17 6.28 11.46
C TYR A 48 4.20 6.98 12.41
N LYS A 49 4.69 7.35 13.61
CA LYS A 49 3.84 7.91 14.68
C LYS A 49 3.14 9.20 14.26
N ALA A 50 3.82 10.09 13.53
CA ALA A 50 3.32 11.38 13.07
C ALA A 50 2.48 11.30 11.78
N ALA A 51 2.36 10.11 11.15
CA ALA A 51 1.59 9.97 9.93
C ALA A 51 0.09 10.23 10.16
N LYS A 52 -0.50 10.97 9.23
CA LYS A 52 -1.95 11.19 9.09
C LYS A 52 -2.60 10.16 8.16
N GLY A 53 -1.77 9.51 7.36
CA GLY A 53 -2.13 8.46 6.41
C GLY A 53 -0.91 7.97 5.64
N TYR A 54 -1.13 7.21 4.58
CA TYR A 54 -0.06 6.57 3.81
C TYR A 54 -0.43 6.52 2.33
N ILE A 55 0.60 6.57 1.48
CA ILE A 55 0.49 6.23 0.06
C ILE A 55 1.19 4.88 -0.10
N VAL A 56 0.43 3.77 -0.08
CA VAL A 56 0.97 2.43 -0.31
C VAL A 56 0.97 2.15 -1.79
N VAL A 57 2.14 1.77 -2.35
CA VAL A 57 2.28 1.49 -3.78
C VAL A 57 2.89 0.11 -3.98
N PHE A 58 2.11 -0.82 -4.53
CA PHE A 58 2.66 -2.07 -5.02
C PHE A 58 3.39 -1.81 -6.33
N THR A 59 4.70 -2.04 -6.36
CA THR A 59 5.58 -1.74 -7.49
C THR A 59 6.68 -2.80 -7.61
N CYS A 60 7.48 -2.77 -8.67
CA CYS A 60 8.54 -3.75 -8.87
C CYS A 60 9.65 -3.19 -9.77
N ASN A 61 10.75 -3.94 -9.90
CA ASN A 61 11.91 -3.48 -10.67
C ASN A 61 11.79 -3.72 -12.18
N HIS A 62 11.17 -4.85 -12.59
CA HIS A 62 11.22 -5.28 -13.99
C HIS A 62 10.16 -4.63 -14.87
N CYS A 63 8.97 -4.37 -14.33
CA CYS A 63 7.82 -3.91 -15.10
C CYS A 63 8.07 -2.54 -15.76
N PRO A 64 7.87 -2.39 -17.09
CA PRO A 64 8.04 -1.12 -17.78
C PRO A 64 7.15 -0.01 -17.21
N TYR A 65 5.91 -0.34 -16.85
CA TYR A 65 4.99 0.61 -16.21
C TYR A 65 5.50 1.06 -14.84
N ALA A 66 5.99 0.14 -13.99
CA ALA A 66 6.57 0.50 -12.71
C ALA A 66 7.78 1.43 -12.87
N LYS A 67 8.64 1.15 -13.87
CA LYS A 67 9.79 2.02 -14.22
C LYS A 67 9.33 3.41 -14.69
N ALA A 68 8.30 3.49 -15.52
CA ALA A 68 7.75 4.75 -16.01
C ALA A 68 7.17 5.62 -14.89
N TYR A 69 6.62 5.00 -13.83
CA TYR A 69 6.05 5.70 -12.69
C TYR A 69 7.06 6.02 -11.56
N GLU A 70 8.27 5.47 -11.61
CA GLU A 70 9.26 5.57 -10.53
C GLU A 70 9.53 7.01 -10.08
N ALA A 71 9.84 7.90 -11.02
CA ALA A 71 10.10 9.32 -10.69
C ALA A 71 8.87 10.00 -10.06
N ARG A 72 7.66 9.59 -10.45
CA ARG A 72 6.41 10.13 -9.89
C ARG A 72 6.15 9.60 -8.48
N ILE A 73 6.49 8.35 -8.19
CA ILE A 73 6.43 7.78 -6.84
C ILE A 73 7.40 8.54 -5.91
N MET A 74 8.62 8.81 -6.38
CA MET A 74 9.60 9.62 -5.65
C MET A 74 9.10 11.06 -5.42
N ALA A 75 8.46 11.67 -6.41
CA ALA A 75 7.86 13.00 -6.29
C ALA A 75 6.70 13.02 -5.30
N LEU A 76 5.88 11.96 -5.24
CA LEU A 76 4.81 11.82 -4.25
C LEU A 76 5.37 11.78 -2.83
N ASP A 77 6.42 11.01 -2.57
CA ASP A 77 7.05 10.96 -1.25
C ASP A 77 7.59 12.33 -0.85
N LYS A 78 8.40 12.95 -1.72
CA LYS A 78 8.95 14.28 -1.50
C LYS A 78 7.87 15.32 -1.18
N MET A 79 6.71 15.24 -1.83
CA MET A 79 5.61 16.19 -1.70
C MET A 79 4.78 15.96 -0.43
N TYR A 80 4.54 14.69 -0.06
CA TYR A 80 3.52 14.34 0.93
C TYR A 80 4.06 13.75 2.22
N ALA A 81 5.27 13.18 2.26
CA ALA A 81 5.85 12.70 3.51
C ALA A 81 5.97 13.81 4.58
N PRO A 82 6.43 15.05 4.24
CA PRO A 82 6.44 16.16 5.20
C PRO A 82 5.04 16.60 5.67
N LYS A 83 4.00 16.26 4.94
CA LYS A 83 2.60 16.57 5.26
C LYS A 83 1.90 15.45 6.05
N GLY A 84 2.63 14.36 6.34
CA GLY A 84 2.14 13.20 7.09
C GLY A 84 1.55 12.08 6.22
N TYR A 85 1.84 12.05 4.91
CA TYR A 85 1.46 10.98 3.99
C TYR A 85 2.70 10.40 3.30
N PRO A 86 3.58 9.66 4.01
CA PRO A 86 4.74 9.03 3.40
C PRO A 86 4.32 7.96 2.38
N VAL A 87 5.18 7.75 1.37
CA VAL A 87 5.08 6.61 0.47
C VAL A 87 5.64 5.36 1.15
N ILE A 88 4.95 4.24 0.99
CA ILE A 88 5.40 2.90 1.36
C ILE A 88 5.33 2.04 0.10
N ALA A 89 6.47 1.74 -0.51
CA ALA A 89 6.55 0.91 -1.70
C ALA A 89 6.70 -0.57 -1.30
N ILE A 90 5.95 -1.46 -1.97
CA ILE A 90 5.96 -2.90 -1.69
C ILE A 90 6.18 -3.66 -3.01
N SER A 91 7.21 -4.51 -3.05
CA SER A 91 7.42 -5.46 -4.14
C SER A 91 6.62 -6.74 -3.87
N PRO A 92 5.63 -7.06 -4.73
CA PRO A 92 4.76 -8.21 -4.55
C PRO A 92 5.22 -9.45 -5.29
N ASN A 93 6.22 -9.36 -6.16
CA ASN A 93 6.55 -10.40 -7.12
C ASN A 93 7.39 -11.53 -6.51
N ASP A 94 7.10 -12.76 -6.93
CA ASP A 94 7.95 -13.91 -6.63
C ASP A 94 9.29 -13.78 -7.36
N PRO A 95 10.43 -13.68 -6.64
CA PRO A 95 11.75 -13.54 -7.26
C PRO A 95 12.24 -14.82 -7.94
N ILE A 96 11.62 -15.98 -7.69
CA ILE A 96 11.92 -17.21 -8.43
C ILE A 96 11.36 -17.12 -9.84
N GLY A 97 10.13 -16.62 -9.97
CA GLY A 97 9.49 -16.41 -11.27
C GLY A 97 9.97 -15.16 -12.01
N GLU A 98 10.50 -14.17 -11.28
CA GLU A 98 11.01 -12.91 -11.83
C GLU A 98 12.31 -12.47 -11.10
N PRO A 99 13.48 -12.99 -11.49
CA PRO A 99 14.75 -12.71 -10.81
C PRO A 99 15.14 -11.22 -10.75
N GLN A 100 14.65 -10.39 -11.67
CA GLN A 100 14.89 -8.94 -11.64
C GLN A 100 14.26 -8.26 -10.41
N ASP A 101 13.26 -8.89 -9.80
CA ASP A 101 12.59 -8.42 -8.58
C ASP A 101 13.15 -9.06 -7.30
N SER A 102 14.32 -9.72 -7.39
CA SER A 102 15.02 -10.27 -6.22
C SER A 102 15.35 -9.17 -5.20
N TYR A 103 15.43 -9.56 -3.92
CA TYR A 103 15.77 -8.63 -2.85
C TYR A 103 17.09 -7.88 -3.09
N ALA A 104 18.12 -8.56 -3.60
CA ALA A 104 19.39 -7.94 -3.96
C ALA A 104 19.23 -6.87 -5.07
N ASN A 105 18.39 -7.14 -6.08
CA ASN A 105 18.11 -6.16 -7.13
C ASN A 105 17.24 -5.00 -6.62
N MET A 106 16.35 -5.22 -5.65
CA MET A 106 15.61 -4.15 -4.99
C MET A 106 16.56 -3.21 -4.22
N GLN A 107 17.53 -3.78 -3.48
CA GLN A 107 18.54 -3.00 -2.76
C GLN A 107 19.35 -2.13 -3.73
N LYS A 108 19.89 -2.74 -4.79
CA LYS A 108 20.64 -2.04 -5.83
C LYS A 108 19.82 -0.91 -6.46
N ARG A 109 18.56 -1.17 -6.82
CA ARG A 109 17.70 -0.15 -7.42
C ARG A 109 17.41 1.01 -6.47
N ALA A 110 17.11 0.71 -5.21
CA ALA A 110 16.85 1.75 -4.20
C ALA A 110 18.06 2.65 -3.98
N GLU A 111 19.27 2.08 -3.98
CA GLU A 111 20.53 2.81 -3.89
C GLU A 111 20.77 3.67 -5.14
N GLU A 112 20.73 3.09 -6.35
CA GLU A 112 20.95 3.77 -7.62
C GLU A 112 19.97 4.93 -7.85
N LYS A 113 18.73 4.79 -7.39
CA LYS A 113 17.66 5.77 -7.56
C LYS A 113 17.52 6.71 -6.36
N HIS A 114 18.29 6.49 -5.30
CA HIS A 114 18.25 7.30 -4.08
C HIS A 114 16.83 7.38 -3.48
N TYR A 115 16.17 6.24 -3.27
CA TYR A 115 14.84 6.20 -2.70
C TYR A 115 14.83 6.79 -1.29
N THR A 116 13.92 7.72 -1.03
CA THR A 116 13.72 8.37 0.28
C THR A 116 12.65 7.67 1.12
N PHE A 117 11.96 6.72 0.55
CA PHE A 117 10.88 5.94 1.14
C PHE A 117 11.27 4.46 1.29
N PRO A 118 10.63 3.71 2.19
CA PRO A 118 10.87 2.28 2.32
C PRO A 118 10.42 1.52 1.07
N TYR A 119 11.26 0.58 0.63
CA TYR A 119 10.95 -0.36 -0.43
C TYR A 119 10.97 -1.77 0.14
N LEU A 120 9.78 -2.30 0.40
CA LEU A 120 9.54 -3.52 1.16
C LEU A 120 9.33 -4.71 0.23
N ILE A 121 9.75 -5.90 0.69
CA ILE A 121 9.44 -7.16 -0.01
C ILE A 121 8.30 -7.89 0.72
N ASP A 122 7.25 -8.28 0.00
CA ASP A 122 6.17 -9.14 0.49
C ASP A 122 6.45 -10.60 0.09
N GLU A 123 7.40 -11.23 0.81
CA GLU A 123 7.88 -12.58 0.46
C GLU A 123 6.77 -13.64 0.47
N THR A 124 5.75 -13.50 1.32
CA THR A 124 4.63 -14.45 1.40
C THR A 124 3.50 -14.11 0.44
N GLN A 125 3.48 -12.90 -0.07
CA GLN A 125 2.41 -12.31 -0.87
C GLN A 125 1.07 -12.19 -0.13
N ASP A 126 1.08 -12.30 1.21
CA ASP A 126 -0.14 -12.23 2.01
C ASP A 126 -0.67 -10.81 2.10
N ILE A 127 0.21 -9.82 2.20
CA ILE A 127 -0.19 -8.40 2.19
C ILE A 127 -0.73 -8.00 0.82
N THR A 128 -0.08 -8.46 -0.24
CA THR A 128 -0.53 -8.26 -1.62
C THR A 128 -1.94 -8.81 -1.84
N LYS A 129 -2.21 -10.04 -1.35
CA LYS A 129 -3.53 -10.68 -1.40
C LYS A 129 -4.55 -9.93 -0.54
N ALA A 130 -4.19 -9.54 0.69
CA ALA A 130 -5.07 -8.81 1.60
C ALA A 130 -5.49 -7.45 1.02
N TYR A 131 -4.56 -6.73 0.40
CA TYR A 131 -4.87 -5.47 -0.29
C TYR A 131 -5.65 -5.69 -1.59
N GLY A 132 -5.53 -6.86 -2.22
CA GLY A 132 -6.12 -7.15 -3.53
C GLY A 132 -5.38 -6.47 -4.67
N ALA A 133 -4.08 -6.22 -4.47
CA ALA A 133 -3.24 -5.67 -5.53
C ALA A 133 -3.12 -6.71 -6.67
N ASN A 134 -3.28 -6.26 -7.91
CA ASN A 134 -3.30 -7.12 -9.09
C ASN A 134 -2.37 -6.63 -10.22
N ALA A 135 -1.77 -5.47 -10.05
CA ALA A 135 -0.85 -4.87 -11.02
C ALA A 135 0.32 -4.16 -10.32
N THR A 136 1.36 -3.86 -11.07
CA THR A 136 2.46 -2.97 -10.68
C THR A 136 2.66 -1.90 -11.75
N PRO A 137 2.46 -0.58 -11.40
CA PRO A 137 2.11 -0.08 -10.08
C PRO A 137 0.60 -0.18 -9.76
N HIS A 138 0.26 -0.34 -8.47
CA HIS A 138 -1.10 -0.24 -7.95
C HIS A 138 -1.06 0.58 -6.65
N ALA A 139 -1.77 1.70 -6.59
CA ALA A 139 -1.71 2.64 -5.47
C ALA A 139 -2.93 2.54 -4.56
N TYR A 140 -2.70 2.72 -3.26
CA TYR A 140 -3.70 2.83 -2.20
C TYR A 140 -3.39 4.07 -1.37
N VAL A 141 -4.39 4.93 -1.16
CA VAL A 141 -4.27 6.02 -0.18
C VAL A 141 -5.04 5.63 1.07
N LEU A 142 -4.34 5.58 2.19
CA LEU A 142 -4.90 5.24 3.49
C LEU A 142 -4.96 6.49 4.36
N GLN A 143 -6.07 6.68 5.09
CA GLN A 143 -6.19 7.68 6.14
C GLN A 143 -6.06 7.01 7.50
N LYS A 144 -5.13 7.49 8.33
CA LYS A 144 -4.99 7.03 9.71
C LYS A 144 -6.10 7.64 10.55
N THR A 145 -6.85 6.79 11.25
CA THR A 145 -7.95 7.18 12.15
C THR A 145 -7.73 6.59 13.54
N ALA A 146 -8.54 7.00 14.50
CA ALA A 146 -8.52 6.41 15.85
C ALA A 146 -8.80 4.88 15.85
N THR A 147 -9.48 4.38 14.81
CA THR A 147 -9.90 2.96 14.72
C THR A 147 -9.08 2.14 13.73
N GLY A 148 -8.04 2.71 13.11
CA GLY A 148 -7.16 2.03 12.15
C GLY A 148 -6.95 2.84 10.87
N ASN A 149 -6.29 2.22 9.90
CA ASN A 149 -5.99 2.81 8.60
C ASN A 149 -7.13 2.53 7.63
N VAL A 150 -7.87 3.56 7.21
CA VAL A 150 -9.04 3.42 6.33
C VAL A 150 -8.64 3.70 4.89
N VAL A 151 -8.99 2.79 3.97
CA VAL A 151 -8.75 2.95 2.53
C VAL A 151 -9.63 4.08 1.99
N GLN A 152 -9.02 5.07 1.36
CA GLN A 152 -9.70 6.24 0.79
C GLN A 152 -9.62 6.28 -0.74
N TYR A 153 -8.59 5.66 -1.32
CA TYR A 153 -8.42 5.56 -2.77
C TYR A 153 -7.71 4.25 -3.13
N ILE A 154 -8.10 3.66 -4.28
CA ILE A 154 -7.48 2.47 -4.88
C ILE A 154 -7.37 2.68 -6.38
N GLY A 155 -6.19 2.48 -6.98
CA GLY A 155 -6.05 2.47 -8.44
C GLY A 155 -4.73 2.95 -9.00
N ALA A 156 -4.79 3.66 -10.12
CA ALA A 156 -3.64 4.22 -10.80
C ALA A 156 -3.06 5.44 -10.05
N ILE A 157 -1.80 5.74 -10.27
CA ILE A 157 -1.17 6.95 -9.74
C ILE A 157 -1.73 8.19 -10.46
N ASP A 158 -1.82 8.11 -11.78
CA ASP A 158 -2.45 9.08 -12.68
C ASP A 158 -2.94 8.37 -13.96
N ASP A 159 -3.47 9.11 -14.94
CA ASP A 159 -3.96 8.57 -16.22
C ASP A 159 -2.97 8.69 -17.38
N ASP A 160 -1.70 8.99 -17.09
CA ASP A 160 -0.66 9.21 -18.11
C ASP A 160 0.57 8.36 -17.83
N THR A 161 0.59 7.13 -18.32
CA THR A 161 1.71 6.21 -18.12
C THR A 161 3.02 6.76 -18.69
N GLU A 162 2.96 7.44 -19.82
CA GLU A 162 4.15 7.95 -20.52
C GLU A 162 4.71 9.22 -19.87
N GLY A 163 3.89 9.94 -19.11
CA GLY A 163 4.30 11.17 -18.43
C GLY A 163 4.39 12.39 -19.34
N THR A 164 3.74 12.34 -20.49
CA THR A 164 3.81 13.38 -21.53
C THR A 164 2.65 14.37 -21.49
N ASN A 165 1.54 14.02 -20.84
CA ASN A 165 0.36 14.88 -20.73
C ASN A 165 0.48 15.83 -19.53
N ALA A 166 0.67 17.11 -19.78
CA ALA A 166 0.71 18.13 -18.75
C ALA A 166 -0.64 18.27 -17.98
N ASN A 167 -1.75 17.91 -18.60
CA ASN A 167 -3.11 18.00 -18.05
C ASN A 167 -3.62 16.66 -17.49
N ARG A 168 -2.71 15.70 -17.19
CA ARG A 168 -3.10 14.41 -16.63
C ARG A 168 -3.84 14.52 -15.30
N ASN A 169 -4.73 13.60 -15.05
CA ASN A 169 -5.40 13.46 -13.77
C ASN A 169 -4.46 12.78 -12.77
N ASN A 170 -3.92 13.54 -11.84
CA ASN A 170 -3.07 13.06 -10.77
C ASN A 170 -3.93 12.48 -9.64
N TYR A 171 -4.45 11.26 -9.77
CA TYR A 171 -5.43 10.66 -8.87
C TYR A 171 -4.96 10.57 -7.42
N VAL A 172 -3.75 10.04 -7.19
CA VAL A 172 -3.17 9.93 -5.84
C VAL A 172 -2.99 11.30 -5.21
N GLN A 173 -2.49 12.30 -5.97
CA GLN A 173 -2.33 13.66 -5.45
C GLN A 173 -3.68 14.29 -5.09
N LYS A 174 -4.69 14.16 -5.95
CA LYS A 174 -6.04 14.66 -5.69
C LYS A 174 -6.63 14.01 -4.43
N ALA A 175 -6.46 12.70 -4.27
CA ALA A 175 -6.94 11.98 -3.10
C ALA A 175 -6.26 12.48 -1.80
N VAL A 176 -4.93 12.58 -1.78
CA VAL A 176 -4.20 13.06 -0.60
C VAL A 176 -4.53 14.51 -0.29
N ASN A 177 -4.62 15.38 -1.31
CA ASN A 177 -4.97 16.79 -1.12
C ASN A 177 -6.38 16.96 -0.51
N ALA A 178 -7.36 16.19 -0.97
CA ALA A 178 -8.70 16.20 -0.39
C ALA A 178 -8.68 15.83 1.11
N LEU A 179 -7.92 14.78 1.47
CA LEU A 179 -7.78 14.35 2.87
C LEU A 179 -7.04 15.38 3.74
N LEU A 180 -6.01 16.03 3.20
CA LEU A 180 -5.28 17.10 3.88
C LEU A 180 -6.15 18.33 4.14
N SER A 181 -7.13 18.58 3.29
CA SER A 181 -8.13 19.66 3.45
C SER A 181 -9.31 19.26 4.34
N GLY A 182 -9.29 18.06 4.95
CA GLY A 182 -10.38 17.56 5.81
C GLY A 182 -11.61 17.04 5.03
N GLY A 183 -11.51 16.93 3.70
CA GLY A 183 -12.56 16.40 2.81
C GLY A 183 -12.38 14.92 2.51
N LYS A 184 -13.04 14.47 1.45
CA LYS A 184 -12.94 13.10 0.88
C LYS A 184 -12.53 13.19 -0.59
N PRO A 185 -11.79 12.19 -1.11
CA PRO A 185 -11.51 12.11 -2.53
C PRO A 185 -12.81 12.07 -3.36
N GLU A 186 -12.88 12.86 -4.41
CA GLU A 186 -13.98 12.81 -5.38
C GLU A 186 -13.93 11.51 -6.18
N ILE A 187 -12.73 11.14 -6.66
CA ILE A 187 -12.47 9.86 -7.33
C ILE A 187 -11.84 8.93 -6.31
N THR A 188 -12.54 7.88 -5.95
CA THR A 188 -12.10 6.93 -4.93
C THR A 188 -11.52 5.64 -5.51
N THR A 189 -11.81 5.33 -6.78
CA THR A 189 -11.33 4.12 -7.44
C THR A 189 -11.06 4.38 -8.91
N THR A 190 -9.94 3.88 -9.40
CA THR A 190 -9.61 3.82 -10.84
C THR A 190 -9.01 2.47 -11.17
N LYS A 191 -8.92 2.13 -12.46
CA LYS A 191 -8.23 0.91 -12.90
C LYS A 191 -6.72 1.13 -12.79
N ALA A 192 -6.02 0.28 -12.05
CA ALA A 192 -4.56 0.22 -12.08
C ALA A 192 -4.10 -0.24 -13.47
N ILE A 193 -3.11 0.46 -14.03
CA ILE A 193 -2.50 0.13 -15.32
C ILE A 193 -1.06 -0.30 -15.05
N GLY A 194 -0.73 -1.55 -15.40
CA GLY A 194 0.58 -2.10 -15.11
C GLY A 194 0.68 -3.58 -15.45
N CYS A 195 1.83 -4.17 -15.18
CA CYS A 195 2.07 -5.60 -15.34
C CYS A 195 1.35 -6.39 -14.23
N SER A 196 0.85 -7.58 -14.57
CA SER A 196 0.28 -8.49 -13.58
C SER A 196 1.34 -8.93 -12.56
N ILE A 197 0.90 -9.13 -11.32
CA ILE A 197 1.76 -9.64 -10.25
C ILE A 197 2.20 -11.07 -10.58
N LYS A 198 3.47 -11.36 -10.31
CA LYS A 198 4.07 -12.70 -10.45
C LYS A 198 3.85 -13.45 -9.15
N TRP A 199 2.81 -14.25 -9.12
CA TRP A 199 2.45 -15.05 -7.96
C TRP A 199 3.39 -16.26 -7.81
N LYS A 200 3.69 -16.62 -6.58
CA LYS A 200 4.34 -17.90 -6.27
C LYS A 200 3.50 -19.04 -6.84
N LYS A 201 4.15 -19.98 -7.51
CA LYS A 201 3.49 -21.22 -7.91
C LYS A 201 3.18 -22.02 -6.64
N SER A 202 1.92 -22.48 -6.54
CA SER A 202 1.59 -23.48 -5.50
C SER A 202 2.46 -24.70 -5.69
N ALA A 203 3.06 -25.16 -4.60
CA ALA A 203 3.78 -26.43 -4.60
C ALA A 203 2.82 -27.58 -4.79
#